data_d943518afbcabbe7027b1f9cc6b08408
#
_entry.id   d943518afbcabbe7027b1f9cc6b08408
#
_cell.length_a   1.000
_cell.length_b   1.000
_cell.length_c   1.000
_cell.angle_alpha   90.00
_cell.angle_beta   90.00
_cell.angle_gamma   90.00
#
_symmetry.space_group_name_H-M   'P 1'
#
loop_
_entity.id
_entity.type
_entity.pdbx_description
1 polymer ?
#
loop_
_entity_poly.entity_id
_entity_poly.type
_entity_poly.pdbx_seq_one_letter_code
_entity_poly.pdbx_strand_id
1 'polypeptide(L)'
;MPTAKPANTLSMIDNPALQGSSSRVRDVKEEMEISALIGKIPYRMAFAGGWIDQPFISRLNPVPPGSMVVVSLEPVFPFMDRCGMATSTRKIAARLWPDGLPDSRPAELVRQLYNLENSYKVEPSGSQDMAGLIYPGVSRLDYDYRFEGGYFPCHVESNIDPQVATWLEWVIHVVSVASRPDGYGPLGIKNLDVEWVRRLSQSGKDCYNAILARDTARLGASMNESMLCWEALLPQTVRHPALTVDLMAVLAYYQSHYAGAMYSGCGGGYLFVVAEEEVPGSFHVKVRIKK
;
A
#
# COMPACT_ATOMS: atom_id res chain seq x y z
N MET A 1 -14.57 -9.85 -81.92
CA MET A 1 -15.93 -9.28 -81.84
C MET A 1 -16.57 -9.72 -80.58
N PRO A 2 -17.41 -8.91 -79.96
CA PRO A 2 -17.12 -7.69 -79.17
C PRO A 2 -17.35 -7.92 -77.68
N THR A 3 -16.56 -7.37 -76.89
CA THR A 3 -16.70 -6.24 -75.97
C THR A 3 -17.95 -6.21 -75.06
N ALA A 4 -17.78 -6.40 -73.79
CA ALA A 4 -18.63 -5.83 -72.77
C ALA A 4 -17.75 -5.18 -71.69
N LYS A 5 -17.98 -3.92 -71.44
CA LYS A 5 -17.34 -3.05 -70.44
C LYS A 5 -18.20 -2.94 -69.20
N PRO A 6 -17.66 -2.41 -68.12
CA PRO A 6 -17.93 -2.86 -66.76
C PRO A 6 -18.85 -1.95 -65.95
N ALA A 7 -19.35 -2.47 -64.85
CA ALA A 7 -20.17 -1.77 -63.89
C ALA A 7 -19.33 -0.94 -62.93
N ASN A 8 -19.83 0.25 -62.63
CA ASN A 8 -19.34 1.26 -61.72
C ASN A 8 -19.14 0.71 -60.30
N THR A 9 -17.95 0.88 -59.79
CA THR A 9 -17.67 0.82 -58.34
C THR A 9 -18.00 2.17 -57.70
N LEU A 10 -19.04 2.22 -56.92
CA LEU A 10 -19.29 3.33 -56.02
C LEU A 10 -18.23 3.33 -54.90
N SER A 11 -17.41 4.37 -54.88
CA SER A 11 -16.52 4.65 -53.76
C SER A 11 -17.34 4.96 -52.52
N MET A 12 -17.19 4.12 -51.48
CA MET A 12 -17.66 4.47 -50.13
C MET A 12 -16.82 5.64 -49.63
N ILE A 13 -17.45 6.74 -49.38
CA ILE A 13 -16.88 7.90 -48.70
C ILE A 13 -16.65 7.48 -47.26
N ASP A 14 -15.38 7.31 -46.86
CA ASP A 14 -14.98 7.16 -45.48
C ASP A 14 -15.36 8.42 -44.69
N ASN A 15 -16.31 8.29 -43.80
CA ASN A 15 -16.72 9.36 -42.91
C ASN A 15 -15.86 9.30 -41.63
N PRO A 16 -14.91 10.23 -41.40
CA PRO A 16 -14.03 10.21 -40.25
C PRO A 16 -14.74 10.39 -38.91
N ALA A 17 -16.00 10.84 -38.92
CA ALA A 17 -16.78 11.01 -37.68
C ALA A 17 -17.25 9.68 -37.05
N LEU A 18 -17.28 8.57 -37.81
CA LEU A 18 -17.71 7.26 -37.29
C LEU A 18 -16.52 6.44 -36.66
N GLN A 19 -15.29 6.74 -37.02
CA GLN A 19 -14.13 6.05 -36.44
C GLN A 19 -13.81 6.55 -35.01
N GLY A 20 -14.06 7.83 -34.71
CA GLY A 20 -13.85 8.41 -33.37
C GLY A 20 -14.84 7.95 -32.30
N SER A 21 -16.05 7.50 -32.69
CA SER A 21 -17.05 7.02 -31.74
C SER A 21 -16.84 5.55 -31.32
N SER A 22 -16.31 4.74 -32.24
CA SER A 22 -16.07 3.31 -31.96
C SER A 22 -14.87 3.07 -31.02
N SER A 23 -13.83 3.89 -31.09
CA SER A 23 -12.70 3.81 -30.16
C SER A 23 -13.10 4.24 -28.75
N ARG A 24 -13.78 5.39 -28.61
CA ARG A 24 -14.28 5.87 -27.30
C ARG A 24 -15.24 4.90 -26.62
N VAL A 25 -16.10 4.23 -27.36
CA VAL A 25 -17.05 3.24 -26.80
C VAL A 25 -16.32 1.98 -26.37
N ARG A 26 -15.27 1.54 -27.09
CA ARG A 26 -14.43 0.43 -26.65
C ARG A 26 -13.65 0.78 -25.39
N ASP A 27 -13.01 1.93 -25.35
CA ASP A 27 -12.22 2.38 -24.20
C ASP A 27 -13.09 2.44 -22.93
N VAL A 28 -14.30 3.02 -23.02
CA VAL A 28 -15.24 3.06 -21.88
C VAL A 28 -15.71 1.67 -21.46
N LYS A 29 -15.92 0.74 -22.40
CA LYS A 29 -16.35 -0.62 -22.08
C LYS A 29 -15.22 -1.42 -21.42
N GLU A 30 -13.98 -1.28 -21.92
CA GLU A 30 -12.79 -1.89 -21.31
C GLU A 30 -12.53 -1.33 -19.91
N GLU A 31 -12.63 -0.01 -19.70
CA GLU A 31 -12.53 0.60 -18.37
C GLU A 31 -13.62 0.08 -17.41
N MET A 32 -14.85 -0.09 -17.88
CA MET A 32 -15.93 -0.65 -17.05
C MET A 32 -15.67 -2.11 -16.70
N GLU A 33 -15.14 -2.93 -17.60
CA GLU A 33 -14.81 -4.34 -17.36
C GLU A 33 -13.62 -4.45 -16.37
N ILE A 34 -12.58 -3.64 -16.52
CA ILE A 34 -11.44 -3.57 -15.61
C ILE A 34 -11.90 -3.11 -14.21
N SER A 35 -12.70 -2.07 -14.12
CA SER A 35 -13.26 -1.57 -12.85
C SER A 35 -14.12 -2.60 -12.14
N ALA A 36 -14.89 -3.40 -12.87
CA ALA A 36 -15.68 -4.50 -12.30
C ALA A 36 -14.78 -5.62 -11.73
N LEU A 37 -13.66 -5.90 -12.39
CA LEU A 37 -12.69 -6.92 -11.96
C LEU A 37 -11.88 -6.46 -10.74
N ILE A 38 -11.44 -5.21 -10.69
CA ILE A 38 -10.61 -4.67 -9.63
C ILE A 38 -11.45 -4.28 -8.40
N GLY A 39 -12.70 -3.82 -8.60
CA GLY A 39 -13.61 -3.34 -7.56
C GLY A 39 -13.27 -1.94 -7.07
N LYS A 40 -14.15 -1.40 -6.22
CA LYS A 40 -14.14 0.02 -5.81
C LYS A 40 -13.40 0.31 -4.50
N ILE A 41 -13.03 -0.71 -3.75
CA ILE A 41 -12.32 -0.53 -2.47
C ILE A 41 -10.85 -0.19 -2.76
N PRO A 42 -10.29 0.84 -2.12
CA PRO A 42 -8.88 1.20 -2.25
C PRO A 42 -7.92 0.08 -1.86
N TYR A 43 -6.65 0.21 -2.24
CA TYR A 43 -5.54 -0.54 -1.67
C TYR A 43 -4.78 0.34 -0.67
N ARG A 44 -3.80 -0.23 0.03
CA ARG A 44 -2.98 0.45 1.02
C ARG A 44 -1.51 0.06 0.88
N MET A 45 -0.61 1.05 0.88
CA MET A 45 0.79 0.87 1.25
C MET A 45 0.98 1.19 2.74
N ALA A 46 1.81 0.45 3.45
CA ALA A 46 2.33 0.83 4.76
C ALA A 46 3.80 1.15 4.62
N PHE A 47 4.20 2.31 5.11
CA PHE A 47 5.58 2.76 5.16
C PHE A 47 6.16 2.58 6.56
N ALA A 48 7.16 3.39 6.92
CA ALA A 48 7.85 3.25 8.20
C ALA A 48 6.94 3.29 9.43
N GLY A 49 7.38 2.66 10.50
CA GLY A 49 6.64 2.56 11.76
C GLY A 49 5.69 1.37 11.85
N GLY A 50 5.58 0.53 10.82
CA GLY A 50 4.72 -0.68 10.86
C GLY A 50 5.02 -1.55 12.08
N TRP A 51 3.99 -2.23 12.62
CA TRP A 51 3.95 -2.96 13.88
C TRP A 51 3.68 -2.14 15.13
N ILE A 52 3.79 -0.80 15.11
CA ILE A 52 3.46 0.02 16.28
C ILE A 52 1.97 -0.06 16.66
N ASP A 53 1.11 -0.45 15.72
CA ASP A 53 -0.31 -0.75 15.91
C ASP A 53 -0.58 -2.09 16.62
N GLN A 54 0.47 -2.79 17.04
CA GLN A 54 0.35 -4.00 17.86
C GLN A 54 0.59 -3.68 19.32
N PRO A 55 -0.35 -4.05 20.22
CA PRO A 55 -0.24 -3.77 21.64
C PRO A 55 1.05 -4.28 22.30
N PHE A 56 1.58 -5.43 21.83
CA PHE A 56 2.82 -5.99 22.37
C PHE A 56 4.07 -5.15 22.00
N ILE A 57 3.98 -4.28 20.99
CA ILE A 57 5.01 -3.30 20.62
C ILE A 57 4.71 -1.96 21.28
N SER A 58 3.51 -1.38 21.05
CA SER A 58 3.18 -0.01 21.51
C SER A 58 3.28 0.19 23.00
N ARG A 59 3.01 -0.84 23.82
CA ARG A 59 3.16 -0.79 25.28
C ARG A 59 4.61 -0.58 25.75
N LEU A 60 5.58 -0.92 24.92
CA LEU A 60 7.02 -0.78 25.21
C LEU A 60 7.57 0.56 24.70
N ASN A 61 6.78 1.36 23.99
CA ASN A 61 7.27 2.65 23.52
C ASN A 61 7.50 3.60 24.69
N PRO A 62 8.76 4.03 24.95
CA PRO A 62 9.08 4.89 26.10
C PRO A 62 8.62 6.34 25.89
N VAL A 63 8.32 6.72 24.64
CA VAL A 63 7.90 8.08 24.24
C VAL A 63 6.64 8.00 23.37
N PRO A 64 5.48 7.63 23.97
CA PRO A 64 4.23 7.57 23.23
C PRO A 64 3.70 8.98 22.85
N PRO A 65 2.93 9.10 21.76
CA PRO A 65 2.55 8.03 20.86
C PRO A 65 3.66 7.61 19.89
N GLY A 66 3.63 6.36 19.46
CA GLY A 66 4.44 5.89 18.34
C GLY A 66 3.70 6.08 17.02
N SER A 67 4.42 6.49 15.99
CA SER A 67 3.83 6.83 14.68
C SER A 67 4.12 5.77 13.62
N MET A 68 3.18 5.60 12.70
CA MET A 68 3.38 4.91 11.43
C MET A 68 2.69 5.63 10.28
N VAL A 69 3.10 5.33 9.05
CA VAL A 69 2.55 5.94 7.84
C VAL A 69 1.84 4.90 6.99
N VAL A 70 0.63 5.24 6.56
CA VAL A 70 -0.11 4.50 5.53
C VAL A 70 -0.50 5.42 4.38
N VAL A 71 -0.58 4.85 3.19
CA VAL A 71 -0.97 5.57 1.97
C VAL A 71 -2.11 4.82 1.31
N SER A 72 -3.22 5.51 1.09
CA SER A 72 -4.37 4.97 0.37
C SER A 72 -4.15 5.08 -1.14
N LEU A 73 -4.45 4.00 -1.87
CA LEU A 73 -4.23 3.90 -3.30
C LEU A 73 -5.52 3.75 -4.08
N GLU A 74 -5.60 4.41 -5.22
CA GLU A 74 -6.66 4.15 -6.20
C GLU A 74 -6.58 2.69 -6.68
N PRO A 75 -7.72 2.01 -6.82
CA PRO A 75 -7.77 0.64 -7.30
C PRO A 75 -7.67 0.59 -8.83
N VAL A 76 -6.50 0.90 -9.39
CA VAL A 76 -6.27 0.95 -10.85
C VAL A 76 -5.81 -0.37 -11.45
N PHE A 77 -5.31 -1.30 -10.62
CA PHE A 77 -4.93 -2.67 -11.02
C PHE A 77 -4.93 -3.60 -9.78
N PRO A 78 -5.04 -4.94 -9.96
CA PRO A 78 -5.03 -5.88 -8.85
C PRO A 78 -3.61 -6.12 -8.33
N PHE A 79 -3.41 -6.03 -7.02
CA PHE A 79 -2.20 -6.51 -6.37
C PHE A 79 -2.29 -8.01 -6.06
N MET A 80 -1.15 -8.68 -6.02
CA MET A 80 -1.05 -10.08 -5.60
C MET A 80 -1.60 -10.28 -4.19
N ASP A 81 -2.22 -11.41 -3.94
CA ASP A 81 -2.69 -11.77 -2.60
C ASP A 81 -1.50 -12.03 -1.65
N ARG A 82 -1.71 -11.76 -0.36
CA ARG A 82 -0.72 -11.99 0.71
C ARG A 82 0.61 -11.25 0.50
N CYS A 83 0.57 -10.11 -0.13
CA CYS A 83 1.74 -9.32 -0.51
C CYS A 83 1.88 -7.98 0.22
N GLY A 84 1.24 -7.83 1.38
CA GLY A 84 1.42 -6.63 2.21
C GLY A 84 0.69 -5.38 1.73
N MET A 85 -0.27 -5.52 0.79
CA MET A 85 -1.07 -4.41 0.24
C MET A 85 -2.50 -4.40 0.81
N ALA A 86 -2.69 -4.91 2.02
CA ALA A 86 -3.98 -5.06 2.71
C ALA A 86 -5.04 -5.86 1.91
N THR A 87 -4.63 -6.79 1.05
CA THR A 87 -5.54 -7.51 0.14
C THR A 87 -6.56 -8.36 0.88
N SER A 88 -6.23 -8.94 2.04
CA SER A 88 -7.17 -9.70 2.88
C SER A 88 -8.25 -8.81 3.47
N THR A 89 -7.86 -7.71 4.10
CA THR A 89 -8.76 -6.69 4.68
C THR A 89 -9.63 -6.07 3.60
N ARG A 90 -9.05 -5.79 2.43
CA ARG A 90 -9.76 -5.27 1.27
C ARG A 90 -10.87 -6.22 0.77
N LYS A 91 -10.63 -7.54 0.77
CA LYS A 91 -11.66 -8.53 0.42
C LYS A 91 -12.84 -8.50 1.41
N ILE A 92 -12.57 -8.30 2.70
CA ILE A 92 -13.61 -8.15 3.72
C ILE A 92 -14.37 -6.84 3.49
N ALA A 93 -13.67 -5.73 3.26
CA ALA A 93 -14.27 -4.43 2.98
C ALA A 93 -15.14 -4.46 1.72
N ALA A 94 -14.73 -5.15 0.65
CA ALA A 94 -15.52 -5.28 -0.58
C ALA A 94 -16.82 -6.09 -0.38
N ARG A 95 -16.82 -7.04 0.55
CA ARG A 95 -18.06 -7.75 0.93
C ARG A 95 -18.98 -6.89 1.80
N LEU A 96 -18.40 -6.08 2.69
CA LEU A 96 -19.14 -5.17 3.57
C LEU A 96 -19.70 -3.99 2.79
N TRP A 97 -18.93 -3.45 1.85
CA TRP A 97 -19.26 -2.27 1.05
C TRP A 97 -19.06 -2.53 -0.45
N PRO A 98 -19.98 -3.27 -1.09
CA PRO A 98 -19.83 -3.67 -2.49
C PRO A 98 -19.84 -2.48 -3.47
N ASP A 99 -20.46 -1.36 -3.07
CA ASP A 99 -20.52 -0.14 -3.88
C ASP A 99 -19.37 0.84 -3.63
N GLY A 100 -18.39 0.46 -2.81
CA GLY A 100 -17.28 1.30 -2.37
C GLY A 100 -17.43 1.78 -0.93
N LEU A 101 -16.47 2.59 -0.47
CA LEU A 101 -16.51 3.11 0.90
C LEU A 101 -17.74 3.99 1.12
N PRO A 102 -18.51 3.78 2.20
CA PRO A 102 -19.66 4.64 2.51
C PRO A 102 -19.22 6.08 2.85
N ASP A 103 -20.11 7.04 2.62
CA ASP A 103 -19.92 8.42 3.09
C ASP A 103 -20.24 8.52 4.60
N SER A 104 -19.27 8.11 5.41
CA SER A 104 -19.34 8.09 6.87
C SER A 104 -18.03 8.56 7.46
N ARG A 105 -17.99 8.79 8.78
CA ARG A 105 -16.76 9.18 9.47
C ARG A 105 -15.69 8.08 9.34
N PRO A 106 -14.47 8.38 8.85
CA PRO A 106 -13.45 7.37 8.65
C PRO A 106 -13.16 6.51 9.88
N ALA A 107 -13.12 7.11 11.07
CA ALA A 107 -12.87 6.37 12.31
C ALA A 107 -13.96 5.31 12.62
N GLU A 108 -15.20 5.57 12.24
CA GLU A 108 -16.31 4.60 12.40
C GLU A 108 -16.17 3.43 11.42
N LEU A 109 -15.84 3.73 10.16
CA LEU A 109 -15.59 2.70 9.15
C LEU A 109 -14.40 1.81 9.52
N VAL A 110 -13.32 2.40 10.06
CA VAL A 110 -12.17 1.65 10.58
C VAL A 110 -12.61 0.67 11.67
N ARG A 111 -13.44 1.11 12.64
CA ARG A 111 -13.94 0.26 13.73
C ARG A 111 -14.84 -0.86 13.22
N GLN A 112 -15.75 -0.56 12.29
CA GLN A 112 -16.63 -1.57 11.70
C GLN A 112 -15.82 -2.66 11.01
N LEU A 113 -14.85 -2.28 10.16
CA LEU A 113 -14.01 -3.22 9.42
C LEU A 113 -13.09 -4.02 10.35
N TYR A 114 -12.52 -3.36 11.37
CA TYR A 114 -11.70 -3.99 12.40
C TYR A 114 -12.47 -5.05 13.17
N ASN A 115 -13.67 -4.74 13.63
CA ASN A 115 -14.50 -5.68 14.38
C ASN A 115 -14.88 -6.89 13.54
N LEU A 116 -15.19 -6.68 12.26
CA LEU A 116 -15.52 -7.77 11.34
C LEU A 116 -14.31 -8.66 11.05
N GLU A 117 -13.15 -8.08 10.76
CA GLU A 117 -11.93 -8.85 10.47
C GLU A 117 -11.43 -9.65 11.67
N ASN A 118 -11.59 -9.10 12.88
CA ASN A 118 -11.06 -9.69 14.10
C ASN A 118 -12.08 -10.52 14.90
N SER A 119 -13.33 -10.64 14.42
CA SER A 119 -14.42 -11.28 15.15
C SER A 119 -14.15 -12.73 15.62
N TYR A 120 -13.26 -13.44 14.93
CA TYR A 120 -12.91 -14.84 15.24
C TYR A 120 -11.42 -15.03 15.59
N LYS A 121 -10.64 -13.95 15.71
CA LYS A 121 -9.20 -14.02 16.00
C LYS A 121 -8.96 -13.97 17.51
N VAL A 122 -8.16 -14.89 18.01
CA VAL A 122 -7.67 -14.85 19.40
C VAL A 122 -6.69 -13.70 19.59
N GLU A 123 -5.81 -13.49 18.61
CA GLU A 123 -4.91 -12.32 18.57
C GLU A 123 -5.38 -11.40 17.44
N PRO A 124 -5.98 -10.25 17.75
CA PRO A 124 -6.44 -9.31 16.75
C PRO A 124 -5.28 -8.75 15.92
N SER A 125 -5.49 -8.57 14.62
CA SER A 125 -4.62 -7.75 13.77
C SER A 125 -4.74 -6.28 14.19
N GLY A 126 -3.69 -5.49 13.99
CA GLY A 126 -3.77 -4.04 14.17
C GLY A 126 -4.69 -3.35 13.16
N SER A 127 -5.00 -2.09 13.42
CA SER A 127 -5.98 -1.33 12.60
C SER A 127 -5.36 -0.61 11.40
N GLN A 128 -4.06 -0.74 11.17
CA GLN A 128 -3.37 -0.02 10.09
C GLN A 128 -3.93 -0.33 8.69
N ASP A 129 -4.30 -1.60 8.44
CA ASP A 129 -4.83 -2.02 7.15
C ASP A 129 -6.15 -1.33 6.86
N MET A 130 -7.06 -1.33 7.85
CA MET A 130 -8.35 -0.65 7.76
C MET A 130 -8.18 0.85 7.58
N ALA A 131 -7.31 1.47 8.41
CA ALA A 131 -7.05 2.89 8.33
C ALA A 131 -6.50 3.30 6.95
N GLY A 132 -5.54 2.56 6.41
CA GLY A 132 -4.95 2.86 5.11
C GLY A 132 -5.88 2.64 3.91
N LEU A 133 -6.89 1.75 4.02
CA LEU A 133 -7.95 1.62 3.01
C LEU A 133 -8.93 2.80 3.08
N ILE A 134 -9.21 3.32 4.28
CA ILE A 134 -10.33 4.23 4.55
C ILE A 134 -9.91 5.69 4.50
N TYR A 135 -8.84 6.09 5.22
CA TYR A 135 -8.35 7.48 5.20
C TYR A 135 -7.72 7.79 3.84
N PRO A 136 -8.10 8.91 3.17
CA PRO A 136 -7.50 9.28 1.89
C PRO A 136 -6.10 9.86 2.05
N GLY A 137 -5.32 9.82 0.98
CA GLY A 137 -3.99 10.40 0.90
C GLY A 137 -2.94 9.64 1.68
N VAL A 138 -2.03 10.40 2.27
CA VAL A 138 -0.97 9.93 3.16
C VAL A 138 -1.39 10.21 4.59
N SER A 139 -1.46 9.18 5.42
CA SER A 139 -1.92 9.33 6.81
C SER A 139 -0.85 8.87 7.80
N ARG A 140 -0.54 9.74 8.77
CA ARG A 140 0.17 9.36 9.98
C ARG A 140 -0.83 8.85 11.00
N LEU A 141 -0.58 7.67 11.51
CA LEU A 141 -1.35 7.02 12.56
C LEU A 141 -0.50 7.00 13.82
N ASP A 142 -0.97 7.64 14.88
CA ASP A 142 -0.27 7.72 16.15
C ASP A 142 -0.91 6.76 17.16
N TYR A 143 -0.13 5.79 17.67
CA TYR A 143 -0.60 4.75 18.59
C TYR A 143 -0.01 4.93 19.98
N ASP A 144 -0.88 4.93 20.98
CA ASP A 144 -0.53 4.89 22.40
C ASP A 144 -1.26 3.71 23.05
N TYR A 145 -0.54 2.81 23.70
CA TYR A 145 -1.13 1.66 24.39
C TYR A 145 -2.21 2.05 25.42
N ARG A 146 -2.09 3.23 26.01
CA ARG A 146 -3.09 3.76 26.98
C ARG A 146 -4.42 4.13 26.33
N PHE A 147 -4.43 4.35 25.02
CA PHE A 147 -5.63 4.62 24.25
C PHE A 147 -6.18 3.32 23.67
N GLU A 148 -7.30 2.85 24.16
CA GLU A 148 -8.01 1.64 23.71
C GLU A 148 -7.09 0.40 23.58
N GLY A 149 -6.14 0.24 24.51
CA GLY A 149 -5.20 -0.87 24.50
C GLY A 149 -4.21 -0.87 23.35
N GLY A 150 -4.08 0.22 22.60
CA GLY A 150 -3.18 0.35 21.45
C GLY A 150 -3.70 -0.26 20.14
N TYR A 151 -4.95 -0.70 20.09
CA TYR A 151 -5.54 -1.28 18.88
C TYR A 151 -5.98 -0.24 17.84
N PHE A 152 -6.24 0.98 18.28
CA PHE A 152 -6.65 2.08 17.41
C PHE A 152 -5.71 3.27 17.57
N PRO A 153 -5.52 4.08 16.52
CA PRO A 153 -4.73 5.29 16.65
C PRO A 153 -5.44 6.29 17.55
N CYS A 154 -4.70 6.89 18.48
CA CYS A 154 -5.19 8.00 19.31
C CYS A 154 -5.27 9.31 18.54
N HIS A 155 -4.53 9.42 17.43
CA HIS A 155 -4.56 10.55 16.53
C HIS A 155 -4.30 10.08 15.08
N VAL A 156 -4.98 10.69 14.12
CA VAL A 156 -4.76 10.48 12.68
C VAL A 156 -4.61 11.83 12.01
N GLU A 157 -3.51 12.01 11.29
CA GLU A 157 -3.26 13.18 10.47
C GLU A 157 -3.12 12.74 9.00
N SER A 158 -4.07 13.17 8.15
CA SER A 158 -4.11 12.83 6.73
C SER A 158 -3.76 14.03 5.88
N ASN A 159 -2.84 13.84 4.94
CA ASN A 159 -2.51 14.81 3.90
C ASN A 159 -3.09 14.35 2.56
N ILE A 160 -3.91 15.23 1.94
CA ILE A 160 -4.55 15.00 0.63
C ILE A 160 -4.09 16.04 -0.40
N ASP A 161 -2.97 16.72 -0.15
CA ASP A 161 -2.40 17.68 -1.09
C ASP A 161 -1.99 16.96 -2.39
N PRO A 162 -2.55 17.37 -3.54
CA PRO A 162 -2.21 16.78 -4.84
C PRO A 162 -0.72 16.88 -5.18
N GLN A 163 -0.01 17.91 -4.71
CA GLN A 163 1.41 18.07 -4.98
C GLN A 163 2.25 17.03 -4.20
N VAL A 164 1.89 16.77 -2.94
CA VAL A 164 2.50 15.72 -2.14
C VAL A 164 2.21 14.35 -2.73
N ALA A 165 0.96 14.09 -3.11
CA ALA A 165 0.56 12.84 -3.74
C ALA A 165 1.33 12.58 -5.05
N THR A 166 1.37 13.56 -5.95
CA THR A 166 2.07 13.45 -7.24
C THR A 166 3.58 13.23 -7.04
N TRP A 167 4.21 13.94 -6.09
CA TRP A 167 5.60 13.72 -5.77
C TRP A 167 5.83 12.30 -5.24
N LEU A 168 4.98 11.81 -4.34
CA LEU A 168 5.11 10.47 -3.77
C LEU A 168 4.91 9.39 -4.83
N GLU A 169 3.95 9.56 -5.74
CA GLU A 169 3.73 8.68 -6.90
C GLU A 169 4.97 8.60 -7.79
N TRP A 170 5.73 9.69 -7.92
CA TRP A 170 6.94 9.74 -8.73
C TRP A 170 8.15 9.11 -8.06
N VAL A 171 8.39 9.34 -6.75
CA VAL A 171 9.58 8.83 -6.04
C VAL A 171 9.42 7.42 -5.50
N ILE A 172 8.20 6.86 -5.43
CA ILE A 172 7.97 5.50 -4.96
C ILE A 172 7.83 4.55 -6.15
N HIS A 173 8.81 3.67 -6.26
CA HIS A 173 8.85 2.58 -7.22
C HIS A 173 8.47 1.27 -6.53
N VAL A 174 7.55 0.52 -7.10
CA VAL A 174 7.07 -0.76 -6.56
C VAL A 174 7.65 -1.91 -7.36
N VAL A 175 8.45 -2.74 -6.71
CA VAL A 175 9.07 -3.93 -7.31
C VAL A 175 8.38 -5.18 -6.80
N SER A 176 7.97 -6.06 -7.70
CA SER A 176 7.39 -7.36 -7.33
C SER A 176 8.49 -8.32 -6.89
N VAL A 177 8.32 -8.94 -5.72
CA VAL A 177 9.31 -9.91 -5.19
C VAL A 177 8.72 -11.30 -5.16
N ALA A 178 7.89 -11.63 -4.18
CA ALA A 178 7.25 -12.94 -4.05
C ALA A 178 6.08 -12.87 -3.07
N SER A 179 5.04 -13.65 -3.31
CA SER A 179 3.96 -13.84 -2.33
C SER A 179 4.45 -14.62 -1.12
N ARG A 180 3.84 -14.39 0.03
CA ARG A 180 4.12 -15.17 1.24
C ARG A 180 3.80 -16.64 1.01
N PRO A 181 4.74 -17.56 1.29
CA PRO A 181 4.49 -18.99 1.17
C PRO A 181 3.48 -19.50 2.20
N ASP A 182 2.94 -20.67 1.97
CA ASP A 182 2.13 -21.34 2.96
C ASP A 182 2.99 -21.74 4.17
N GLY A 183 2.38 -21.73 5.36
CA GLY A 183 3.10 -21.98 6.62
C GLY A 183 3.96 -20.82 7.13
N TYR A 184 4.01 -19.71 6.41
CA TYR A 184 4.70 -18.52 6.89
C TYR A 184 3.96 -17.83 8.05
N GLY A 185 4.67 -17.61 9.18
CA GLY A 185 4.17 -16.89 10.35
C GLY A 185 5.24 -15.95 10.91
N PRO A 186 5.02 -14.61 10.90
CA PRO A 186 6.07 -13.63 11.25
C PRO A 186 6.33 -13.48 12.74
N LEU A 187 5.51 -14.05 13.62
CA LEU A 187 5.51 -13.75 15.06
C LEU A 187 6.10 -14.86 15.95
N GLY A 188 6.79 -15.85 15.38
CA GLY A 188 7.39 -16.94 16.15
C GLY A 188 8.52 -16.48 17.07
N ILE A 189 9.32 -15.49 16.67
CA ILE A 189 10.39 -14.89 17.47
C ILE A 189 10.10 -13.41 17.66
N LYS A 190 10.10 -12.97 18.94
CA LYS A 190 9.88 -11.57 19.33
C LYS A 190 11.02 -11.14 20.26
N ASN A 191 11.92 -10.31 19.75
CA ASN A 191 13.03 -9.72 20.51
C ASN A 191 12.62 -8.31 20.97
N LEU A 192 11.74 -8.23 21.96
CA LEU A 192 11.11 -6.99 22.39
C LEU A 192 12.10 -6.14 23.21
N ASP A 193 12.67 -5.12 22.58
CA ASP A 193 13.61 -4.17 23.15
C ASP A 193 13.07 -2.74 23.05
N VAL A 194 13.17 -1.98 24.13
CA VAL A 194 12.59 -0.63 24.28
C VAL A 194 13.24 0.36 23.31
N GLU A 195 14.54 0.26 23.10
CA GLU A 195 15.25 1.18 22.21
C GLU A 195 14.87 0.94 20.74
N TRP A 196 14.75 -0.31 20.31
CA TRP A 196 14.28 -0.64 18.97
C TRP A 196 12.83 -0.22 18.76
N VAL A 197 11.96 -0.34 19.76
CA VAL A 197 10.57 0.18 19.69
C VAL A 197 10.55 1.71 19.59
N ARG A 198 11.39 2.40 20.35
CA ARG A 198 11.53 3.87 20.25
C ARG A 198 11.97 4.29 18.85
N ARG A 199 12.99 3.64 18.28
CA ARG A 199 13.47 3.91 16.92
C ARG A 199 12.40 3.62 15.86
N LEU A 200 11.69 2.49 15.97
CA LEU A 200 10.56 2.16 15.09
C LEU A 200 9.48 3.26 15.13
N SER A 201 9.10 3.68 16.32
CA SER A 201 8.09 4.74 16.53
C SER A 201 8.52 6.07 15.91
N GLN A 202 9.81 6.41 16.04
CA GLN A 202 10.36 7.64 15.47
C GLN A 202 10.46 7.57 13.94
N SER A 203 10.80 6.39 13.38
CA SER A 203 10.91 6.22 11.92
C SER A 203 9.59 6.53 11.19
N GLY A 204 8.44 6.20 11.79
CA GLY A 204 7.14 6.56 11.24
C GLY A 204 6.90 8.07 11.22
N LYS A 205 7.27 8.78 12.29
CA LYS A 205 7.18 10.24 12.36
C LYS A 205 8.11 10.92 11.34
N ASP A 206 9.33 10.43 11.22
CA ASP A 206 10.32 10.97 10.28
C ASP A 206 9.89 10.71 8.84
N CYS A 207 9.31 9.55 8.55
CA CYS A 207 8.74 9.21 7.26
C CYS A 207 7.64 10.22 6.85
N TYR A 208 6.68 10.48 7.74
CA TYR A 208 5.60 11.43 7.45
C TYR A 208 6.13 12.84 7.19
N ASN A 209 7.05 13.31 8.03
CA ASN A 209 7.67 14.63 7.87
C ASN A 209 8.48 14.73 6.57
N ALA A 210 9.20 13.66 6.17
CA ALA A 210 9.92 13.59 4.91
C ALA A 210 8.98 13.69 3.70
N ILE A 211 7.83 13.01 3.76
CA ILE A 211 6.80 13.07 2.71
C ILE A 211 6.24 14.49 2.58
N LEU A 212 5.89 15.14 3.68
CA LEU A 212 5.37 16.50 3.66
C LEU A 212 6.41 17.52 3.12
N ALA A 213 7.68 17.30 3.46
CA ALA A 213 8.80 18.10 2.96
C ALA A 213 9.20 17.76 1.52
N ARG A 214 8.69 16.65 0.95
CA ARG A 214 9.10 16.10 -0.34
C ARG A 214 10.61 15.85 -0.41
N ASP A 215 11.16 15.27 0.65
CA ASP A 215 12.58 14.97 0.84
C ASP A 215 12.84 13.48 0.62
N THR A 216 13.35 13.15 -0.57
CA THR A 216 13.62 11.78 -1.02
C THR A 216 14.63 11.07 -0.13
N ALA A 217 15.71 11.77 0.28
CA ALA A 217 16.76 11.19 1.09
C ALA A 217 16.27 10.82 2.50
N ARG A 218 15.52 11.73 3.15
CA ARG A 218 14.93 11.48 4.48
C ARG A 218 13.83 10.42 4.43
N LEU A 219 13.04 10.37 3.36
CA LEU A 219 12.05 9.32 3.16
C LEU A 219 12.73 7.95 3.09
N GLY A 220 13.74 7.81 2.24
CA GLY A 220 14.51 6.58 2.11
C GLY A 220 15.16 6.17 3.43
N ALA A 221 15.81 7.10 4.14
CA ALA A 221 16.43 6.84 5.44
C ALA A 221 15.43 6.33 6.49
N SER A 222 14.22 6.90 6.54
CA SER A 222 13.17 6.46 7.47
C SER A 222 12.67 5.05 7.17
N MET A 223 12.56 4.68 5.90
CA MET A 223 12.20 3.32 5.48
C MET A 223 13.31 2.31 5.82
N ASN A 224 14.57 2.65 5.58
CA ASN A 224 15.72 1.82 5.94
C ASN A 224 15.76 1.59 7.46
N GLU A 225 15.56 2.64 8.25
CA GLU A 225 15.51 2.55 9.72
C GLU A 225 14.38 1.62 10.19
N SER A 226 13.19 1.72 9.59
CA SER A 226 12.07 0.84 9.91
C SER A 226 12.39 -0.63 9.62
N MET A 227 13.09 -0.93 8.52
CA MET A 227 13.51 -2.29 8.19
C MET A 227 14.53 -2.86 9.16
N LEU A 228 15.49 -2.05 9.65
CA LEU A 228 16.42 -2.44 10.73
C LEU A 228 15.66 -2.77 12.01
N CYS A 229 14.65 -1.96 12.38
CA CYS A 229 13.81 -2.23 13.53
C CYS A 229 13.00 -3.53 13.38
N TRP A 230 12.48 -3.82 12.18
CA TRP A 230 11.76 -5.07 11.93
C TRP A 230 12.67 -6.29 12.08
N GLU A 231 13.87 -6.26 11.52
CA GLU A 231 14.83 -7.36 11.65
C GLU A 231 15.23 -7.59 13.11
N ALA A 232 15.46 -6.52 13.87
CA ALA A 232 15.85 -6.59 15.27
C ALA A 232 14.72 -7.11 16.18
N LEU A 233 13.51 -6.53 16.07
CA LEU A 233 12.37 -6.84 16.94
C LEU A 233 11.68 -8.15 16.55
N LEU A 234 11.51 -8.38 15.26
CA LEU A 234 10.69 -9.44 14.68
C LEU A 234 11.42 -10.09 13.49
N PRO A 235 12.54 -10.79 13.73
CA PRO A 235 13.43 -11.27 12.65
C PRO A 235 12.70 -12.15 11.63
N GLN A 236 11.67 -12.87 12.03
CA GLN A 236 10.91 -13.70 11.10
C GLN A 236 10.03 -12.91 10.11
N THR A 237 9.94 -11.60 10.25
CA THR A 237 9.32 -10.74 9.22
C THR A 237 10.10 -10.74 7.91
N VAL A 238 11.42 -10.93 7.97
CA VAL A 238 12.34 -10.91 6.82
C VAL A 238 13.25 -12.15 6.72
N ARG A 239 13.38 -12.95 7.80
CA ARG A 239 14.23 -14.16 7.88
C ARG A 239 13.42 -15.34 8.43
N HIS A 240 12.53 -15.91 7.64
CA HIS A 240 11.75 -17.07 8.04
C HIS A 240 12.15 -18.30 7.22
N PRO A 241 12.23 -19.52 7.81
CA PRO A 241 12.65 -20.73 7.08
C PRO A 241 11.79 -21.09 5.86
N ALA A 242 10.51 -20.69 5.86
CA ALA A 242 9.61 -20.91 4.73
C ALA A 242 9.85 -19.99 3.54
N LEU A 243 10.65 -18.91 3.69
CA LEU A 243 10.93 -17.98 2.60
C LEU A 243 11.89 -18.63 1.59
N THR A 244 11.52 -18.55 0.32
CA THR A 244 12.33 -19.09 -0.79
C THR A 244 13.25 -18.06 -1.42
N VAL A 245 13.10 -16.79 -1.04
CA VAL A 245 13.92 -15.65 -1.49
C VAL A 245 14.68 -15.10 -0.29
N ASP A 246 15.95 -14.82 -0.46
CA ASP A 246 16.73 -14.08 0.56
C ASP A 246 16.31 -12.60 0.54
N LEU A 247 15.29 -12.27 1.34
CA LEU A 247 14.74 -10.92 1.41
C LEU A 247 15.78 -9.89 1.87
N MET A 248 16.73 -10.29 2.71
CA MET A 248 17.75 -9.36 3.21
C MET A 248 18.80 -9.04 2.16
N ALA A 249 19.19 -10.01 1.32
CA ALA A 249 20.07 -9.75 0.18
C ALA A 249 19.41 -8.82 -0.85
N VAL A 250 18.12 -9.05 -1.16
CA VAL A 250 17.35 -8.17 -2.05
C VAL A 250 17.24 -6.76 -1.46
N LEU A 251 16.89 -6.64 -0.18
CA LEU A 251 16.78 -5.35 0.49
C LEU A 251 18.11 -4.58 0.47
N ALA A 252 19.22 -5.25 0.84
CA ALA A 252 20.55 -4.64 0.87
C ALA A 252 20.96 -4.12 -0.52
N TYR A 253 20.64 -4.86 -1.58
CA TYR A 253 20.91 -4.41 -2.95
C TYR A 253 20.22 -3.07 -3.23
N TYR A 254 18.91 -2.97 -3.00
CA TYR A 254 18.17 -1.75 -3.30
C TYR A 254 18.55 -0.58 -2.37
N GLN A 255 18.80 -0.84 -1.09
CA GLN A 255 19.25 0.18 -0.13
C GLN A 255 20.66 0.72 -0.43
N SER A 256 21.51 -0.06 -1.11
CA SER A 256 22.84 0.40 -1.51
C SER A 256 22.86 1.18 -2.83
N HIS A 257 21.82 1.08 -3.65
CA HIS A 257 21.76 1.72 -4.97
C HIS A 257 20.81 2.93 -5.01
N TYR A 258 19.84 3.00 -4.10
CA TYR A 258 18.80 4.04 -4.08
C TYR A 258 18.73 4.71 -2.71
N ALA A 259 17.94 5.77 -2.60
CA ALA A 259 17.80 6.53 -1.35
C ALA A 259 17.29 5.67 -0.18
N GLY A 260 16.49 4.65 -0.46
CA GLY A 260 16.04 3.66 0.51
C GLY A 260 15.07 2.65 -0.08
N ALA A 261 14.82 1.61 0.71
CA ALA A 261 13.85 0.57 0.35
C ALA A 261 13.27 -0.12 1.58
N MET A 262 11.99 -0.55 1.46
CA MET A 262 11.34 -1.38 2.47
C MET A 262 10.31 -2.32 1.86
N TYR A 263 10.04 -3.43 2.52
CA TYR A 263 8.99 -4.35 2.12
C TYR A 263 7.60 -3.82 2.42
N SER A 264 6.66 -4.10 1.53
CA SER A 264 5.23 -3.79 1.68
C SER A 264 4.58 -4.48 2.88
N GLY A 265 5.20 -5.56 3.37
CA GLY A 265 4.78 -6.33 4.53
C GLY A 265 5.73 -7.47 4.84
N CYS A 266 5.43 -8.22 5.90
CA CYS A 266 6.25 -9.36 6.33
C CYS A 266 6.30 -10.44 5.25
N GLY A 267 7.44 -11.11 5.13
CA GLY A 267 7.61 -12.24 4.21
C GLY A 267 7.71 -11.85 2.74
N GLY A 268 8.01 -10.59 2.42
CA GLY A 268 8.17 -10.10 1.06
C GLY A 268 6.90 -9.43 0.50
N GLY A 269 6.43 -9.90 -0.64
CA GLY A 269 5.36 -9.27 -1.39
C GLY A 269 5.91 -8.31 -2.43
N TYR A 270 5.79 -7.03 -2.18
CA TYR A 270 6.43 -5.96 -2.94
C TYR A 270 7.53 -5.30 -2.13
N LEU A 271 8.48 -4.72 -2.84
CA LEU A 271 9.49 -3.82 -2.28
C LEU A 271 9.16 -2.39 -2.75
N PHE A 272 9.07 -1.46 -1.84
CA PHE A 272 8.99 -0.03 -2.12
C PHE A 272 10.41 0.51 -2.16
N VAL A 273 10.80 1.09 -3.28
CA VAL A 273 12.11 1.70 -3.51
C VAL A 273 11.91 3.20 -3.66
N VAL A 274 12.71 3.97 -2.94
CA VAL A 274 12.69 5.44 -2.97
C VAL A 274 13.79 5.90 -3.90
N ALA A 275 13.41 6.48 -5.05
CA ALA A 275 14.35 6.96 -6.06
C ALA A 275 13.78 8.14 -6.85
N GLU A 276 14.64 9.02 -7.34
CA GLU A 276 14.30 10.08 -8.30
C GLU A 276 14.59 9.66 -9.75
N GLU A 277 15.35 8.60 -9.93
CA GLU A 277 15.63 7.93 -11.19
C GLU A 277 14.76 6.70 -11.39
N GLU A 278 14.67 6.22 -12.62
CA GLU A 278 13.93 5.02 -12.96
C GLU A 278 14.54 3.77 -12.30
N VAL A 279 13.69 2.96 -11.67
CA VAL A 279 14.07 1.67 -11.08
C VAL A 279 13.63 0.55 -12.04
N PRO A 280 14.57 -0.19 -12.65
CA PRO A 280 14.22 -1.22 -13.62
C PRO A 280 13.27 -2.29 -13.08
N GLY A 281 12.22 -2.60 -13.84
CA GLY A 281 11.24 -3.62 -13.47
C GLY A 281 10.24 -3.19 -12.40
N SER A 282 10.24 -1.94 -12.02
CA SER A 282 9.24 -1.35 -11.11
C SER A 282 8.01 -0.83 -11.85
N PHE A 283 6.98 -0.53 -11.09
CA PHE A 283 5.81 0.21 -11.54
C PHE A 283 5.42 1.27 -10.50
N HIS A 284 4.65 2.24 -10.93
CA HIS A 284 4.11 3.29 -10.05
C HIS A 284 2.67 2.98 -9.63
N VAL A 285 2.26 3.60 -8.54
CA VAL A 285 0.93 3.51 -7.97
C VAL A 285 0.24 4.87 -8.02
N LYS A 286 -1.08 4.89 -7.85
CA LYS A 286 -1.85 6.12 -7.77
C LYS A 286 -2.35 6.34 -6.36
N VAL A 287 -2.02 7.47 -5.76
CA VAL A 287 -2.49 7.86 -4.42
C VAL A 287 -3.95 8.33 -4.50
N ARG A 288 -4.81 7.78 -3.64
CA ARG A 288 -6.20 8.19 -3.55
C ARG A 288 -6.34 9.41 -2.64
N ILE A 289 -6.58 10.59 -3.20
CA ILE A 289 -6.74 11.85 -2.47
C ILE A 289 -8.21 12.27 -2.30
N LYS A 290 -9.14 11.55 -2.90
CA LYS A 290 -10.59 11.79 -2.74
C LYS A 290 -11.19 10.85 -1.70
N LYS A 291 -12.24 11.30 -1.01
CA LYS A 291 -13.02 10.44 -0.12
C LYS A 291 -13.73 9.33 -0.89
#